data_006ba3cad7d037722c8779efed1b778c
#
_entry.id   006ba3cad7d037722c8779efed1b778c
#
_cell.length_a   1.000
_cell.length_b   1.000
_cell.length_c   1.000
_cell.angle_alpha   90.00
_cell.angle_beta   90.00
_cell.angle_gamma   90.00
#
_symmetry.space_group_name_H-M   'P 1'
#
loop_
_entity.id
_entity.type
_entity.pdbx_description
1 polymer ?
#
loop_
_entity_poly.entity_id
_entity_poly.type
_entity_poly.pdbx_seq_one_letter_code
_entity_poly.pdbx_strand_id
1 'polypeptide(L)'
;MTALTRLVTFVDVDDQAADTISVSARHEAELVDGTRVLLLNDRGWGSSQGWAATSVADIQETTRAVVGPDEPFSGRSQEDMEADHWASLQQIAQQQGVIVDAAALRRLPHDVVLSQQVLARITPR
;
A
#
# COMPACT_ATOMS: atom_id res chain seq x y z
N MET A 1 -15.65 -15.61 -13.52
CA MET A 1 -14.28 -15.18 -13.33
C MET A 1 -14.25 -13.68 -13.10
N THR A 2 -13.53 -13.25 -12.09
CA THR A 2 -13.51 -11.83 -11.72
C THR A 2 -12.16 -11.24 -12.09
N ALA A 3 -12.18 -10.15 -12.86
CA ALA A 3 -10.96 -9.49 -13.29
C ALA A 3 -10.60 -8.37 -12.32
N LEU A 4 -9.31 -8.18 -12.09
CA LEU A 4 -8.80 -7.09 -11.28
C LEU A 4 -8.60 -5.85 -12.15
N THR A 5 -8.89 -4.68 -11.59
CA THR A 5 -8.75 -3.42 -12.30
C THR A 5 -7.59 -2.58 -11.79
N ARG A 6 -7.33 -2.64 -10.48
CA ARG A 6 -6.24 -1.85 -9.89
C ARG A 6 -5.90 -2.35 -8.50
N LEU A 7 -4.73 -1.93 -8.04
CA LEU A 7 -4.39 -2.00 -6.62
C LEU A 7 -4.70 -0.65 -6.01
N VAL A 8 -5.18 -0.64 -4.78
CA VAL A 8 -5.47 0.60 -4.08
C VAL A 8 -5.02 0.49 -2.64
N THR A 9 -4.34 1.52 -2.16
CA THR A 9 -3.90 1.59 -0.78
C THR A 9 -4.58 2.76 -0.11
N PHE A 10 -5.26 2.49 0.99
CA PHE A 10 -5.92 3.52 1.78
C PHE A 10 -5.02 3.87 2.95
N VAL A 11 -4.74 5.16 3.11
CA VAL A 11 -3.86 5.68 4.15
C VAL A 11 -4.69 6.50 5.13
N ASP A 12 -4.56 6.17 6.41
CA ASP A 12 -5.26 6.91 7.46
C ASP A 12 -4.30 7.22 8.59
N VAL A 13 -4.68 8.17 9.42
CA VAL A 13 -3.90 8.52 10.60
C VAL A 13 -3.96 7.36 11.59
N ASP A 14 -2.82 6.94 12.08
CA ASP A 14 -2.75 5.73 12.88
C ASP A 14 -2.67 6.01 14.37
N ASP A 15 -2.27 7.20 14.78
CA ASP A 15 -1.97 7.33 16.15
C ASP A 15 -2.37 8.65 16.74
N GLN A 16 -1.91 8.82 17.91
CA GLN A 16 -2.24 9.94 18.78
C GLN A 16 -1.15 10.98 18.84
N ALA A 17 -0.01 10.74 18.21
CA ALA A 17 1.02 11.76 18.17
C ALA A 17 0.59 12.89 17.26
N ALA A 18 0.50 14.08 17.80
CA ALA A 18 -0.06 15.19 17.07
C ALA A 18 0.90 15.78 16.05
N ASP A 19 2.18 15.69 16.30
CA ASP A 19 3.17 16.46 15.55
C ASP A 19 3.94 15.67 14.52
N THR A 20 4.08 14.37 14.72
CA THR A 20 4.85 13.53 13.81
C THR A 20 3.94 12.66 12.97
N ILE A 21 4.45 12.23 11.83
CA ILE A 21 3.68 11.41 10.90
C ILE A 21 3.60 9.98 11.41
N SER A 22 2.39 9.45 11.53
CA SER A 22 2.16 8.03 11.81
C SER A 22 0.87 7.64 11.12
N VAL A 23 0.97 6.69 10.19
CA VAL A 23 -0.18 6.31 9.37
C VAL A 23 -0.26 4.79 9.25
N SER A 24 -1.48 4.31 9.03
CA SER A 24 -1.73 2.93 8.66
C SER A 24 -2.01 2.87 7.16
N ALA A 25 -1.64 1.74 6.54
CA ALA A 25 -1.86 1.54 5.12
C ALA A 25 -2.61 0.22 4.92
N ARG A 26 -3.72 0.29 4.22
CA ARG A 26 -4.53 -0.87 3.89
C ARG A 26 -4.47 -1.10 2.39
N HIS A 27 -3.81 -2.18 1.98
CA HIS A 27 -3.53 -2.47 0.59
C HIS A 27 -4.52 -3.49 0.06
N GLU A 28 -5.25 -3.16 -0.99
CA GLU A 28 -6.31 -3.98 -1.53
C GLU A 28 -6.22 -4.08 -3.04
N ALA A 29 -6.83 -5.13 -3.58
CA ALA A 29 -7.01 -5.25 -5.02
C ALA A 29 -8.51 -5.04 -5.32
N GLU A 30 -8.81 -4.21 -6.30
CA GLU A 30 -10.18 -3.90 -6.67
C GLU A 30 -10.56 -4.67 -7.92
N LEU A 31 -11.74 -5.30 -7.87
CA LEU A 31 -12.25 -6.08 -8.97
C LEU A 31 -13.14 -5.21 -9.87
N VAL A 32 -13.42 -5.72 -11.05
CA VAL A 32 -14.17 -4.98 -12.05
C VAL A 32 -15.58 -4.62 -11.58
N ASP A 33 -16.14 -5.40 -10.64
CA ASP A 33 -17.47 -5.12 -10.08
C ASP A 33 -17.43 -4.18 -8.88
N GLY A 34 -16.26 -3.66 -8.54
CA GLY A 34 -16.09 -2.74 -7.40
C GLY A 34 -15.78 -3.42 -6.09
N THR A 35 -15.85 -4.74 -6.04
CA THR A 35 -15.49 -5.49 -4.83
C THR A 35 -13.99 -5.40 -4.62
N ARG A 36 -13.55 -5.42 -3.37
CA ARG A 36 -12.13 -5.37 -3.03
C ARG A 36 -11.74 -6.56 -2.18
N VAL A 37 -10.53 -7.07 -2.42
CA VAL A 37 -9.93 -8.12 -1.59
C VAL A 37 -8.74 -7.54 -0.87
N LEU A 38 -8.62 -7.84 0.41
CA LEU A 38 -7.55 -7.32 1.25
C LEU A 38 -6.27 -8.10 0.98
N LEU A 39 -5.20 -7.39 0.66
CA LEU A 39 -3.89 -8.00 0.44
C LEU A 39 -2.97 -7.82 1.63
N LEU A 40 -2.88 -6.59 2.15
CA LEU A 40 -2.04 -6.30 3.32
C LEU A 40 -2.77 -5.29 4.19
N ASN A 41 -2.79 -5.51 5.50
CA ASN A 41 -3.36 -4.52 6.42
C ASN A 41 -2.48 -4.30 7.65
N ASP A 42 -1.27 -4.82 7.61
CA ASP A 42 -0.32 -4.70 8.73
C ASP A 42 0.83 -3.76 8.40
N ARG A 43 0.69 -2.98 7.33
CA ARG A 43 1.73 -2.05 6.90
C ARG A 43 1.36 -0.65 7.35
N GLY A 44 2.10 -0.14 8.29
CA GLY A 44 2.01 1.26 8.67
C GLY A 44 3.40 1.84 8.61
N TRP A 45 3.50 3.15 8.69
CA TRP A 45 4.81 3.77 8.75
C TRP A 45 4.72 5.08 9.50
N GLY A 46 5.87 5.54 9.96
CA GLY A 46 5.96 6.80 10.66
C GLY A 46 7.26 7.49 10.33
N SER A 47 7.33 8.75 10.73
CA SER A 47 8.50 9.57 10.49
C SER A 47 8.65 10.55 11.65
N SER A 48 9.88 10.88 11.99
CA SER A 48 10.14 11.94 12.97
C SER A 48 9.84 13.32 12.38
N GLN A 49 9.63 13.37 11.07
CA GLN A 49 9.25 14.59 10.37
C GLN A 49 7.82 14.97 10.73
N GLY A 50 7.54 16.26 10.84
CA GLY A 50 6.19 16.72 11.13
C GLY A 50 5.31 16.78 9.92
N TRP A 51 4.01 16.83 10.15
CA TRP A 51 3.02 16.88 9.08
C TRP A 51 3.21 18.09 8.18
N ALA A 52 3.65 19.22 8.76
CA ALA A 52 3.81 20.45 7.99
C ALA A 52 4.97 20.38 7.00
N ALA A 53 5.87 19.42 7.16
CA ALA A 53 7.04 19.27 6.30
C ALA A 53 6.84 18.25 5.20
N THR A 54 5.62 17.73 5.03
CA THR A 54 5.37 16.72 4.02
C THR A 54 4.28 17.16 3.05
N SER A 55 4.13 16.43 1.96
CA SER A 55 3.13 16.72 0.94
C SER A 55 2.32 15.48 0.63
N VAL A 56 1.23 15.64 -0.11
CA VAL A 56 0.43 14.51 -0.60
C VAL A 56 1.32 13.55 -1.38
N ALA A 57 2.14 14.08 -2.28
CA ALA A 57 3.02 13.24 -3.10
C ALA A 57 4.00 12.45 -2.25
N ASP A 58 4.56 13.07 -1.22
CA ASP A 58 5.50 12.39 -0.32
C ASP A 58 4.84 11.21 0.40
N ILE A 59 3.63 11.42 0.91
CA ILE A 59 2.89 10.37 1.60
C ILE A 59 2.56 9.23 0.63
N GLN A 60 2.13 9.55 -0.57
CA GLN A 60 1.80 8.54 -1.58
C GLN A 60 3.03 7.73 -1.97
N GLU A 61 4.16 8.39 -2.19
CA GLU A 61 5.37 7.72 -2.60
C GLU A 61 5.90 6.80 -1.51
N THR A 62 5.93 7.27 -0.27
CA THR A 62 6.38 6.46 0.85
C THR A 62 5.46 5.25 1.05
N THR A 63 4.16 5.46 0.93
CA THR A 63 3.20 4.38 1.09
C THR A 63 3.40 3.30 0.02
N ARG A 64 3.65 3.69 -1.22
CA ARG A 64 3.92 2.72 -2.28
C ARG A 64 5.13 1.86 -1.95
N ALA A 65 6.16 2.45 -1.38
CA ALA A 65 7.34 1.70 -0.97
C ALA A 65 7.04 0.77 0.20
N VAL A 66 6.24 1.22 1.14
CA VAL A 66 5.92 0.44 2.35
C VAL A 66 5.10 -0.80 2.03
N VAL A 67 4.16 -0.71 1.08
CA VAL A 67 3.35 -1.87 0.70
C VAL A 67 3.99 -2.69 -0.42
N GLY A 68 5.15 -2.28 -0.89
CA GLY A 68 5.88 -2.98 -1.92
C GLY A 68 6.82 -4.03 -1.36
N PRO A 69 7.73 -4.55 -2.19
CA PRO A 69 8.69 -5.56 -1.74
C PRO A 69 9.58 -5.05 -0.63
N ASP A 70 9.97 -5.96 0.26
CA ASP A 70 10.92 -5.64 1.32
C ASP A 70 12.30 -5.41 0.74
N GLU A 71 13.15 -4.72 1.49
CA GLU A 71 14.53 -4.52 1.08
C GLU A 71 15.31 -5.84 1.13
N PRO A 72 16.29 -6.04 0.25
CA PRO A 72 17.04 -7.28 0.24
C PRO A 72 17.78 -7.52 1.55
N PHE A 73 17.81 -8.78 1.97
CA PHE A 73 18.50 -9.19 3.18
C PHE A 73 19.05 -10.61 2.99
N SER A 74 19.99 -10.99 3.84
CA SER A 74 20.53 -12.35 3.89
C SER A 74 21.06 -12.82 2.52
N GLY A 75 21.70 -11.92 1.77
CA GLY A 75 22.27 -12.27 0.48
C GLY A 75 21.27 -12.39 -0.65
N ARG A 76 20.02 -12.06 -0.43
CA ARG A 76 18.98 -12.10 -1.45
C ARG A 76 19.06 -10.87 -2.36
N SER A 77 18.73 -11.02 -3.62
CA SER A 77 18.74 -9.91 -4.56
C SER A 77 17.42 -9.14 -4.49
N GLN A 78 17.43 -7.93 -5.03
CA GLN A 78 16.21 -7.15 -5.18
C GLN A 78 15.19 -7.91 -6.01
N GLU A 79 15.65 -8.60 -7.04
CA GLU A 79 14.77 -9.37 -7.91
C GLU A 79 14.08 -10.51 -7.14
N ASP A 80 14.80 -11.18 -6.25
CA ASP A 80 14.23 -12.23 -5.40
C ASP A 80 13.16 -11.67 -4.49
N MET A 81 13.42 -10.49 -3.89
CA MET A 81 12.46 -9.88 -2.99
C MET A 81 11.19 -9.47 -3.73
N GLU A 82 11.33 -8.97 -4.94
CA GLU A 82 10.17 -8.60 -5.75
C GLU A 82 9.35 -9.82 -6.13
N ALA A 83 10.01 -10.90 -6.55
CA ALA A 83 9.30 -12.13 -6.91
C ALA A 83 8.51 -12.69 -5.72
N ASP A 84 9.12 -12.70 -4.56
CA ASP A 84 8.45 -13.21 -3.34
C ASP A 84 7.27 -12.35 -2.96
N HIS A 85 7.41 -11.03 -3.08
CA HIS A 85 6.33 -10.10 -2.74
C HIS A 85 5.09 -10.39 -3.58
N TRP A 86 5.25 -10.42 -4.90
CA TRP A 86 4.11 -10.61 -5.79
C TRP A 86 3.52 -12.01 -5.69
N ALA A 87 4.36 -13.02 -5.43
CA ALA A 87 3.87 -14.38 -5.19
C ALA A 87 3.04 -14.45 -3.91
N SER A 88 3.46 -13.74 -2.86
CA SER A 88 2.70 -13.66 -1.63
C SER A 88 1.33 -13.03 -1.84
N LEU A 89 1.27 -11.93 -2.58
CA LEU A 89 0.00 -11.26 -2.85
C LEU A 89 -0.92 -12.15 -3.68
N GLN A 90 -0.36 -12.87 -4.65
CA GLN A 90 -1.13 -13.83 -5.44
C GLN A 90 -1.77 -14.87 -4.53
N GLN A 91 -1.01 -15.40 -3.59
CA GLN A 91 -1.50 -16.43 -2.67
C GLN A 91 -2.59 -15.89 -1.77
N ILE A 92 -2.43 -14.68 -1.26
CA ILE A 92 -3.43 -14.04 -0.41
C ILE A 92 -4.73 -13.84 -1.20
N ALA A 93 -4.63 -13.41 -2.45
CA ALA A 93 -5.81 -13.24 -3.30
C ALA A 93 -6.51 -14.57 -3.55
N GLN A 94 -5.74 -15.62 -3.80
CA GLN A 94 -6.30 -16.96 -4.03
C GLN A 94 -7.08 -17.46 -2.81
N GLN A 95 -6.60 -17.17 -1.62
CA GLN A 95 -7.29 -17.57 -0.39
C GLN A 95 -8.65 -16.91 -0.27
N GLN A 96 -8.87 -15.82 -0.96
CA GLN A 96 -10.14 -15.10 -0.96
C GLN A 96 -10.95 -15.36 -2.22
N GLY A 97 -10.54 -16.36 -3.02
CA GLY A 97 -11.30 -16.78 -4.20
C GLY A 97 -10.95 -16.04 -5.47
N VAL A 98 -9.89 -15.24 -5.46
CA VAL A 98 -9.49 -14.48 -6.65
C VAL A 98 -8.27 -15.14 -7.30
N ILE A 99 -8.43 -15.60 -8.53
CA ILE A 99 -7.36 -16.25 -9.27
C ILE A 99 -6.69 -15.23 -10.16
N VAL A 100 -5.43 -14.94 -9.87
CA VAL A 100 -4.63 -13.96 -10.61
C VAL A 100 -3.17 -14.37 -10.48
N ASP A 101 -2.36 -14.16 -11.52
CA ASP A 101 -0.95 -14.48 -11.39
C ASP A 101 -0.15 -13.25 -10.94
N ALA A 102 1.05 -13.52 -10.42
CA ALA A 102 1.89 -12.48 -9.85
C ALA A 102 2.27 -11.40 -10.88
N ALA A 103 2.51 -11.81 -12.12
CA ALA A 103 2.88 -10.85 -13.16
C ALA A 103 1.72 -9.90 -13.49
N ALA A 104 0.49 -10.41 -13.46
CA ALA A 104 -0.68 -9.58 -13.70
C ALA A 104 -0.88 -8.58 -12.56
N LEU A 105 -0.71 -9.03 -11.32
CA LEU A 105 -0.80 -8.13 -10.16
C LEU A 105 0.21 -6.99 -10.27
N ARG A 106 1.43 -7.31 -10.66
CA ARG A 106 2.50 -6.33 -10.73
C ARG A 106 2.24 -5.25 -11.77
N ARG A 107 1.47 -5.56 -12.81
CA ARG A 107 1.18 -4.63 -13.89
C ARG A 107 -0.04 -3.77 -13.65
N LEU A 108 -0.80 -4.02 -12.58
CA LEU A 108 -2.00 -3.23 -12.30
C LEU A 108 -1.64 -1.81 -11.91
N PRO A 109 -2.48 -0.83 -12.28
CA PRO A 109 -2.31 0.51 -11.74
C PRO A 109 -2.43 0.48 -10.23
N HIS A 110 -1.67 1.33 -9.56
CA HIS A 110 -1.66 1.40 -8.10
C HIS A 110 -2.00 2.81 -7.65
N ASP A 111 -3.17 2.96 -7.07
CA ASP A 111 -3.63 4.24 -6.54
C ASP A 111 -3.46 4.27 -5.03
N VAL A 112 -3.04 5.41 -4.51
CA VAL A 112 -2.93 5.63 -3.07
C VAL A 112 -3.94 6.70 -2.70
N VAL A 113 -4.89 6.34 -1.83
CA VAL A 113 -5.97 7.23 -1.42
C VAL A 113 -5.73 7.65 0.02
N LEU A 114 -5.65 8.95 0.24
CA LEU A 114 -5.44 9.50 1.57
C LEU A 114 -6.78 9.85 2.19
N SER A 115 -6.95 9.51 3.48
CA SER A 115 -8.16 9.85 4.19
C SER A 115 -8.27 11.37 4.35
N GLN A 116 -9.47 11.84 4.66
CA GLN A 116 -9.66 13.27 4.93
C GLN A 116 -8.85 13.72 6.13
N GLN A 117 -8.68 12.86 7.11
CA GLN A 117 -7.87 13.18 8.28
C GLN A 117 -6.42 13.40 7.92
N VAL A 118 -5.87 12.56 7.03
CA VAL A 118 -4.51 12.74 6.54
C VAL A 118 -4.40 14.04 5.76
N LEU A 119 -5.33 14.28 4.84
CA LEU A 119 -5.32 15.48 4.03
C LEU A 119 -5.42 16.75 4.88
N ALA A 120 -6.21 16.70 5.94
CA ALA A 120 -6.38 17.85 6.81
C ALA A 120 -5.09 18.21 7.54
N ARG A 121 -4.23 17.24 7.81
CA ARG A 121 -2.98 17.47 8.52
C ARG A 121 -1.89 18.05 7.65
N ILE A 122 -1.90 17.75 6.35
CA ILE A 122 -0.86 18.19 5.43
C ILE A 122 -1.26 19.37 4.57
N THR A 123 -2.55 19.66 4.47
CA THR A 123 -3.03 20.75 3.62
C THR A 123 -2.82 22.08 4.33
N PRO A 124 -2.06 23.00 3.73
CA PRO A 124 -1.90 24.33 4.34
C PRO A 124 -3.18 25.13 4.23
N ARG A 125 -3.32 26.06 5.11
CA ARG A 125 -4.44 26.96 5.08
C ARG A 125 -4.18 28.16 4.26
#